data_4d844019e9427c95326ad3efae37616e
#
_entry.id   4d844019e9427c95326ad3efae37616e
#
_cell.length_a   1.000
_cell.length_b   1.000
_cell.length_c   1.000
_cell.angle_alpha   90.00
_cell.angle_beta   90.00
_cell.angle_gamma   90.00
#
_symmetry.space_group_name_H-M   'P 1'
#
loop_
_entity.id
_entity.type
_entity.pdbx_description
1 polymer ?
#
loop_
_entity_poly.entity_id
_entity_poly.type
_entity_poly.pdbx_seq_one_letter_code
_entity_poly.pdbx_strand_id
1 'polypeptide(L)'
;MTRREYSISPDLGRLKEARDFAERAAAEFGLSEDACYEVKLALSEAVSNAIQHGSRSDDAPIRIFVSGEAGALVIEVIDTGRFVPRVTRHGDMPESGRGLEFMRLMMDEVDLQPGSEGTRLRLVKRLE
;
A
#
# COMPACT_ATOMS: atom_id res chain seq x y z
N MET A 1 -16.45 -5.90 8.02
CA MET A 1 -15.29 -6.79 8.15
C MET A 1 -14.38 -6.28 9.24
N THR A 2 -13.88 -7.19 10.04
CA THR A 2 -13.00 -6.83 11.13
C THR A 2 -11.66 -6.39 10.60
N ARG A 3 -11.06 -5.43 11.25
CA ARG A 3 -9.74 -4.95 10.86
C ARG A 3 -8.70 -6.05 11.04
N ARG A 4 -7.86 -6.22 10.05
CA ARG A 4 -6.80 -7.21 10.07
C ARG A 4 -5.45 -6.53 9.88
N GLU A 5 -4.45 -7.11 10.45
CA GLU A 5 -3.10 -6.57 10.35
C GLU A 5 -2.13 -7.66 9.89
N TYR A 6 -1.20 -7.27 9.04
CA TYR A 6 -0.12 -8.14 8.61
C TYR A 6 1.16 -7.31 8.56
N SER A 7 2.23 -7.83 9.11
CA SER A 7 3.51 -7.13 9.13
C SER A 7 4.55 -7.94 8.40
N ILE A 8 5.40 -7.26 7.67
CA ILE A 8 6.51 -7.92 7.00
C ILE A 8 7.78 -7.13 7.27
N SER A 9 8.92 -7.82 7.21
CA SER A 9 10.19 -7.10 7.25
C SER A 9 10.37 -6.41 5.90
N PRO A 10 11.12 -5.31 5.86
CA PRO A 10 11.27 -4.53 4.62
C PRO A 10 12.21 -5.21 3.63
N ASP A 11 11.74 -6.30 3.08
CA ASP A 11 12.51 -7.16 2.20
C ASP A 11 11.63 -7.50 1.01
N LEU A 12 12.12 -7.25 -0.19
CA LEU A 12 11.34 -7.55 -1.39
C LEU A 12 10.94 -9.01 -1.49
N GLY A 13 11.69 -9.89 -0.85
CA GLY A 13 11.34 -11.29 -0.83
C GLY A 13 10.04 -11.59 -0.10
N ARG A 14 9.56 -10.61 0.69
CA ARG A 14 8.31 -10.78 1.43
C ARG A 14 7.11 -10.19 0.70
N LEU A 15 7.35 -9.59 -0.45
CA LEU A 15 6.30 -8.91 -1.18
C LEU A 15 5.13 -9.83 -1.53
N LYS A 16 5.43 -11.07 -1.87
CA LYS A 16 4.39 -12.00 -2.24
C LYS A 16 3.42 -12.25 -1.10
N GLU A 17 3.93 -12.34 0.12
CA GLU A 17 3.08 -12.56 1.29
C GLU A 17 2.10 -11.40 1.47
N ALA A 18 2.58 -10.18 1.27
CA ALA A 18 1.74 -9.01 1.42
C ALA A 18 0.65 -8.99 0.35
N ARG A 19 1.01 -9.32 -0.88
CA ARG A 19 0.03 -9.37 -1.96
C ARG A 19 -1.05 -10.40 -1.68
N ASP A 20 -0.63 -11.59 -1.23
CA ASP A 20 -1.56 -12.67 -0.97
C ASP A 20 -2.51 -12.30 0.18
N PHE A 21 -1.98 -11.64 1.19
CA PHE A 21 -2.78 -11.19 2.31
C PHE A 21 -3.88 -10.23 1.84
N ALA A 22 -3.50 -9.24 1.03
CA ALA A 22 -4.46 -8.25 0.58
C ALA A 22 -5.49 -8.83 -0.38
N GLU A 23 -5.04 -9.70 -1.27
CA GLU A 23 -5.95 -10.31 -2.22
C GLU A 23 -6.98 -11.18 -1.52
N ARG A 24 -6.54 -11.93 -0.52
CA ARG A 24 -7.45 -12.77 0.24
C ARG A 24 -8.45 -11.94 1.02
N ALA A 25 -7.99 -10.85 1.63
CA ALA A 25 -8.89 -9.98 2.37
C ALA A 25 -9.90 -9.33 1.44
N ALA A 26 -9.48 -8.94 0.25
CA ALA A 26 -10.38 -8.35 -0.73
C ALA A 26 -11.48 -9.34 -1.15
N ALA A 27 -11.09 -10.58 -1.38
CA ALA A 27 -12.05 -11.61 -1.74
C ALA A 27 -13.04 -11.86 -0.62
N GLU A 28 -12.56 -11.89 0.60
CA GLU A 28 -13.44 -12.12 1.76
C GLU A 28 -14.40 -10.96 1.98
N PHE A 29 -13.96 -9.74 1.64
CA PHE A 29 -14.81 -8.57 1.75
C PHE A 29 -15.94 -8.62 0.71
N GLY A 30 -15.73 -9.33 -0.39
CA GLY A 30 -16.76 -9.46 -1.40
C GLY A 30 -16.47 -8.74 -2.71
N LEU A 31 -15.24 -8.31 -2.91
CA LEU A 31 -14.90 -7.66 -4.17
C LEU A 31 -14.85 -8.69 -5.30
N SER A 32 -15.12 -8.22 -6.51
CA SER A 32 -15.06 -9.07 -7.69
C SER A 32 -13.64 -9.54 -7.93
N GLU A 33 -13.49 -10.54 -8.77
CA GLU A 33 -12.20 -11.07 -9.10
C GLU A 33 -11.30 -10.00 -9.71
N ASP A 34 -11.87 -9.18 -10.60
CA ASP A 34 -11.11 -8.09 -11.20
C ASP A 34 -10.68 -7.07 -10.16
N ALA A 35 -11.58 -6.72 -9.25
CA ALA A 35 -11.25 -5.77 -8.20
C ALA A 35 -10.20 -6.32 -7.25
N CYS A 36 -10.26 -7.61 -6.94
CA CYS A 36 -9.23 -8.23 -6.12
C CYS A 36 -7.87 -8.16 -6.77
N TYR A 37 -7.83 -8.35 -8.08
CA TYR A 37 -6.57 -8.27 -8.81
C TYR A 37 -6.03 -6.83 -8.78
N GLU A 38 -6.92 -5.85 -8.94
CA GLU A 38 -6.51 -4.46 -8.89
C GLU A 38 -5.96 -4.08 -7.52
N VAL A 39 -6.60 -4.59 -6.47
CA VAL A 39 -6.12 -4.37 -5.10
C VAL A 39 -4.73 -4.97 -4.93
N LYS A 40 -4.55 -6.18 -5.44
CA LYS A 40 -3.26 -6.85 -5.34
C LYS A 40 -2.16 -6.03 -6.02
N LEU A 41 -2.44 -5.50 -7.21
CA LEU A 41 -1.46 -4.72 -7.95
C LEU A 41 -1.12 -3.42 -7.22
N ALA A 42 -2.15 -2.73 -6.73
CA ALA A 42 -1.92 -1.47 -6.03
C ALA A 42 -1.13 -1.69 -4.74
N LEU A 43 -1.48 -2.74 -4.00
CA LEU A 43 -0.77 -3.02 -2.78
C LEU A 43 0.68 -3.40 -3.05
N SER A 44 0.91 -4.15 -4.11
CA SER A 44 2.26 -4.55 -4.48
C SER A 44 3.13 -3.31 -4.70
N GLU A 45 2.58 -2.33 -5.38
CA GLU A 45 3.30 -1.09 -5.64
C GLU A 45 3.53 -0.32 -4.33
N ALA A 46 2.51 -0.25 -3.49
CA ALA A 46 2.61 0.48 -2.23
C ALA A 46 3.68 -0.13 -1.31
N VAL A 47 3.69 -1.44 -1.20
CA VAL A 47 4.64 -2.12 -0.33
C VAL A 47 6.03 -2.06 -0.91
N SER A 48 6.16 -2.22 -2.22
CA SER A 48 7.44 -2.11 -2.88
C SER A 48 8.06 -0.73 -2.65
N ASN A 49 7.24 0.33 -2.75
CA ASN A 49 7.71 1.67 -2.47
C ASN A 49 8.13 1.84 -1.02
N ALA A 50 7.38 1.25 -0.11
CA ALA A 50 7.73 1.35 1.31
C ALA A 50 9.06 0.65 1.58
N ILE A 51 9.29 -0.49 0.95
CA ILE A 51 10.55 -1.20 1.12
C ILE A 51 11.72 -0.40 0.55
N GLN A 52 11.54 0.14 -0.63
CA GLN A 52 12.64 0.81 -1.32
C GLN A 52 12.91 2.21 -0.84
N HIS A 53 11.89 2.94 -0.44
CA HIS A 53 12.03 4.35 -0.17
C HIS A 53 11.64 4.79 1.23
N GLY A 54 10.79 4.03 1.88
CA GLY A 54 10.24 4.45 3.16
C GLY A 54 11.01 3.98 4.35
N SER A 55 11.34 2.72 4.36
CA SER A 55 11.94 2.12 5.54
C SER A 55 13.42 2.42 5.60
N ARG A 56 13.87 2.98 6.70
CA ARG A 56 15.26 3.30 6.86
C ARG A 56 15.99 2.31 7.70
N SER A 57 15.26 1.56 8.49
CA SER A 57 15.85 0.58 9.38
C SER A 57 15.47 -0.80 8.91
N ASP A 58 16.44 -1.68 8.81
CA ASP A 58 16.18 -3.03 8.37
C ASP A 58 15.28 -3.77 9.32
N ASP A 59 15.21 -3.31 10.56
CA ASP A 59 14.41 -3.97 11.56
C ASP A 59 12.99 -3.46 11.65
N ALA A 60 12.71 -2.33 11.06
CA ALA A 60 11.40 -1.73 11.19
C ALA A 60 10.43 -2.42 10.23
N PRO A 61 9.37 -3.01 10.75
CA PRO A 61 8.44 -3.73 9.87
C PRO A 61 7.56 -2.76 9.10
N ILE A 62 7.04 -3.26 7.99
CA ILE A 62 6.01 -2.56 7.24
C ILE A 62 4.71 -3.19 7.69
N ARG A 63 3.78 -2.36 8.14
CA ARG A 63 2.51 -2.84 8.67
C ARG A 63 1.41 -2.57 7.68
N ILE A 64 0.59 -3.57 7.45
CA ILE A 64 -0.50 -3.48 6.49
C ILE A 64 -1.79 -3.73 7.25
N PHE A 65 -2.72 -2.79 7.18
CA PHE A 65 -4.02 -2.93 7.84
C PHE A 65 -5.10 -2.97 6.77
N VAL A 66 -6.06 -3.87 6.94
CA VAL A 66 -7.18 -3.97 6.02
C VAL A 66 -8.46 -3.98 6.82
N SER A 67 -9.42 -3.17 6.43
CA SER A 67 -10.73 -3.13 7.10
C SER A 67 -11.81 -2.81 6.08
N GLY A 68 -13.06 -3.14 6.44
CA GLY A 68 -14.20 -2.76 5.63
C GLY A 68 -14.93 -1.60 6.29
N GLU A 69 -15.16 -0.54 5.54
CA GLU A 69 -15.83 0.65 6.06
C GLU A 69 -16.81 1.18 5.03
N ALA A 70 -18.07 1.33 5.44
CA ALA A 70 -19.07 2.01 4.60
C ALA A 70 -19.07 1.54 3.14
N GLY A 71 -19.04 0.24 2.95
CA GLY A 71 -19.10 -0.31 1.60
C GLY A 71 -17.80 -0.23 0.83
N ALA A 72 -16.69 -0.02 1.51
CA ALA A 72 -15.40 0.05 0.86
C ALA A 72 -14.35 -0.74 1.63
N LEU A 73 -13.39 -1.28 0.90
CA LEU A 73 -12.25 -1.92 1.51
C LEU A 73 -11.19 -0.84 1.68
N VAL A 74 -10.69 -0.69 2.89
CA VAL A 74 -9.67 0.30 3.20
C VAL A 74 -8.39 -0.42 3.58
N ILE A 75 -7.30 -0.07 2.92
CA ILE A 75 -6.00 -0.66 3.19
C ILE A 75 -5.05 0.46 3.58
N GLU A 76 -4.30 0.25 4.65
CA GLU A 76 -3.27 1.21 5.05
C GLU A 76 -1.94 0.50 5.08
N VAL A 77 -0.94 1.12 4.49
CA VAL A 77 0.42 0.63 4.52
C VAL A 77 1.23 1.66 5.30
N ILE A 78 1.80 1.23 6.40
CA ILE A 78 2.50 2.12 7.32
C ILE A 78 3.93 1.65 7.46
N ASP A 79 4.87 2.56 7.24
CA ASP A 79 6.27 2.27 7.50
C ASP A 79 6.82 3.35 8.42
N THR A 80 7.96 3.07 9.05
CA THR A 80 8.55 4.00 9.99
C THR A 80 9.59 4.88 9.34
N GLY A 81 9.87 4.66 8.08
CA GLY A 81 10.84 5.47 7.40
C GLY A 81 10.25 6.80 6.99
N ARG A 82 11.10 7.77 6.77
CA ARG A 82 10.65 9.04 6.26
C ARG A 82 10.63 8.99 4.78
N PHE A 83 9.48 9.13 4.22
CA PHE A 83 9.38 9.26 2.79
C PHE A 83 9.68 10.71 2.49
N VAL A 84 10.84 10.97 1.93
CA VAL A 84 11.19 12.30 1.51
C VAL A 84 11.07 12.29 0.00
N PRO A 85 10.08 12.96 -0.53
CA PRO A 85 9.91 12.97 -1.98
C PRO A 85 11.12 13.66 -2.57
N ARG A 86 11.79 13.01 -3.43
CA ARG A 86 12.90 13.60 -4.08
C ARG A 86 12.44 14.33 -5.28
N VAL A 87 11.29 14.84 -5.16
CA VAL A 87 10.68 15.53 -6.23
C VAL A 87 11.44 16.65 -6.74
N THR A 88 12.26 17.16 -5.92
CA THR A 88 13.01 18.27 -6.35
C THR A 88 13.98 17.91 -7.41
N ARG A 89 14.23 16.66 -7.59
CA ARG A 89 15.15 16.28 -8.58
C ARG A 89 14.45 16.04 -9.82
N HIS A 90 14.27 17.05 -10.60
CA HIS A 90 13.62 16.92 -11.84
C HIS A 90 14.17 15.74 -12.56
N GLY A 91 13.38 15.02 -13.12
CA GLY A 91 13.76 13.88 -13.88
C GLY A 91 13.98 12.65 -13.06
N ASP A 92 14.15 12.81 -11.79
CA ASP A 92 14.40 11.69 -10.97
C ASP A 92 13.23 11.07 -10.37
N MET A 93 12.13 11.71 -10.46
CA MET A 93 11.02 11.27 -9.80
C MET A 93 10.05 10.52 -10.55
N PRO A 94 10.32 10.15 -11.72
CA PRO A 94 9.32 9.49 -12.50
C PRO A 94 8.78 8.26 -11.87
N GLU A 95 9.63 7.52 -11.19
CA GLU A 95 9.14 6.27 -10.63
C GLU A 95 8.17 6.46 -9.50
N SER A 96 8.47 7.35 -8.58
CA SER A 96 7.54 7.61 -7.50
C SER A 96 6.24 8.17 -8.02
N GLY A 97 6.33 9.08 -8.97
CA GLY A 97 5.14 9.65 -9.55
C GLY A 97 4.30 8.63 -10.26
N ARG A 98 4.96 7.74 -10.98
CA ARG A 98 4.26 6.70 -11.69
C ARG A 98 3.63 5.70 -10.75
N GLY A 99 4.26 5.43 -9.63
CA GLY A 99 3.72 4.51 -8.66
C GLY A 99 2.41 5.00 -8.10
N LEU A 100 2.36 6.26 -7.68
CA LEU A 100 1.12 6.82 -7.16
C LEU A 100 0.06 6.88 -8.24
N GLU A 101 0.45 7.24 -9.45
CA GLU A 101 -0.47 7.30 -10.54
C GLU A 101 -1.04 5.93 -10.85
N PHE A 102 -0.19 4.92 -10.84
CA PHE A 102 -0.60 3.55 -11.06
C PHE A 102 -1.61 3.11 -10.00
N MET A 103 -1.32 3.42 -8.74
CA MET A 103 -2.23 3.06 -7.65
C MET A 103 -3.58 3.75 -7.83
N ARG A 104 -3.58 5.00 -8.28
CA ARG A 104 -4.83 5.72 -8.49
C ARG A 104 -5.66 5.14 -9.61
N LEU A 105 -5.01 4.50 -10.57
CA LEU A 105 -5.74 3.81 -11.61
C LEU A 105 -6.39 2.54 -11.12
N MET A 106 -5.77 1.90 -10.14
CA MET A 106 -6.28 0.62 -9.63
C MET A 106 -7.29 0.79 -8.50
N MET A 107 -7.19 1.87 -7.75
CA MET A 107 -8.02 2.08 -6.57
C MET A 107 -8.94 3.28 -6.75
N ASP A 108 -9.94 3.37 -5.91
CA ASP A 108 -10.87 4.51 -5.97
C ASP A 108 -10.29 5.74 -5.29
N GLU A 109 -9.49 5.55 -4.25
CA GLU A 109 -8.83 6.66 -3.57
C GLU A 109 -7.43 6.23 -3.14
N VAL A 110 -6.50 7.14 -3.21
CA VAL A 110 -5.12 6.92 -2.75
C VAL A 110 -4.70 8.18 -2.02
N ASP A 111 -4.29 8.03 -0.76
CA ASP A 111 -3.89 9.17 0.05
C ASP A 111 -2.57 8.86 0.73
N LEU A 112 -1.54 9.65 0.40
CA LEU A 112 -0.21 9.48 0.95
C LEU A 112 0.01 10.52 2.03
N GLN A 113 0.31 10.09 3.23
CA GLN A 113 0.49 10.98 4.37
C GLN A 113 1.88 10.77 4.97
N PRO A 114 2.87 11.54 4.51
CA PRO A 114 4.19 11.46 5.13
C PRO A 114 4.15 12.17 6.47
N GLY A 115 4.91 11.68 7.41
CA GLY A 115 4.97 12.26 8.73
C GLY A 115 6.36 12.18 9.31
N SER A 116 6.55 12.77 10.47
CA SER A 116 7.86 12.78 11.10
C SER A 116 8.25 11.39 11.61
N GLU A 117 7.29 10.56 11.90
CA GLU A 117 7.57 9.24 12.44
C GLU A 117 7.34 8.11 11.44
N GLY A 118 7.08 8.45 10.21
CA GLY A 118 6.85 7.44 9.19
C GLY A 118 5.88 7.91 8.15
N THR A 119 5.50 7.01 7.28
CA THR A 119 4.60 7.31 6.19
C THR A 119 3.40 6.39 6.24
N ARG A 120 2.23 6.95 6.00
CA ARG A 120 1.00 6.18 5.91
C ARG A 120 0.43 6.37 4.50
N LEU A 121 0.15 5.26 3.86
CA LEU A 121 -0.50 5.29 2.55
C LEU A 121 -1.85 4.62 2.71
N ARG A 122 -2.91 5.31 2.37
CA ARG A 122 -4.27 4.78 2.50
C ARG A 122 -4.85 4.54 1.12
N LEU A 123 -5.33 3.34 0.90
CA LEU A 123 -5.91 2.92 -0.37
C LEU A 123 -7.35 2.51 -0.12
N VAL A 124 -8.27 2.95 -0.98
CA VAL A 124 -9.69 2.63 -0.82
C VAL A 124 -10.22 2.02 -2.11
N LYS A 125 -10.92 0.90 -1.98
CA LYS A 125 -11.56 0.24 -3.11
C LYS A 125 -13.02 0.02 -2.74
N ARG A 126 -13.92 0.62 -3.49
CA ARG A 126 -15.34 0.53 -3.18
C ARG A 126 -15.93 -0.77 -3.70
N LEU A 127 -16.88 -1.28 -2.93
CA LEU A 127 -17.63 -2.43 -3.36
C LEU A 127 -18.60 -1.95 -4.43
N GLU A 128 -18.65 -2.63 -5.53
CA GLU A 128 -19.51 -2.20 -6.65
C GLU A 128 -20.94 -2.61 -6.52
#